data_8494f35db0f25d8389dec789bbbb9a71
#
_entry.id   8494f35db0f25d8389dec789bbbb9a71
#
_cell.length_a   1.000
_cell.length_b   1.000
_cell.length_c   1.000
_cell.angle_alpha   90.00
_cell.angle_beta   90.00
_cell.angle_gamma   90.00
#
_symmetry.space_group_name_H-M   'P 1'
#
loop_
_entity.id
_entity.type
_entity.pdbx_description
1 polymer ?
#
loop_
_entity_poly.entity_id
_entity_poly.type
_entity_poly.pdbx_seq_one_letter_code
_entity_poly.pdbx_strand_id
1 'polypeptide(L)'
;VTFAVAALAAAPILFAGVPPQRRLRIAGELAAAAVLAVCLAAPFIRDQLATVAARGGGSPVGFHPFEVLGDMVPAAFRRALDAPAYWLILLPIEFPATFIAGAIGLAAMLRGAATGAERAVLAVLIALTVAGLAISWLLVGTLGDNNDLGLRAVLPVAMVLIVGAAAGMMRMPRRRLIAGTALAGLVLSLPDGGQMLRSNVAGTVAPDDRSFAQAADLWAAVRRYASPSARVANNPLYLQDLTPWPANMSWALLADRSSCFAGRELALAFAALPRQRREAINAQFVRVFAGQGTPADVDELAKKFSCEVVAIVPQDGAWSDDPFAASRDYRLAEFRDGHWRIYVRAPDGARP
;
A
#
# COMPACT_ATOMS: atom_id res chain seq x y z
N VAL A 1 1.09 12.55 7.00
CA VAL A 1 -0.21 13.14 7.41
C VAL A 1 -0.51 12.79 8.86
N THR A 2 -0.55 11.51 9.25
CA THR A 2 -0.93 11.05 10.60
C THR A 2 -0.12 11.72 11.71
N PHE A 3 1.21 11.70 11.59
CA PHE A 3 2.09 12.34 12.60
C PHE A 3 1.94 13.87 12.64
N ALA A 4 1.71 14.52 11.51
CA ALA A 4 1.47 15.96 11.46
C ALA A 4 0.16 16.33 12.18
N VAL A 5 -0.93 15.60 11.92
CA VAL A 5 -2.23 15.81 12.59
C VAL A 5 -2.12 15.50 14.09
N ALA A 6 -1.44 14.43 14.46
CA ALA A 6 -1.18 14.08 15.85
C ALA A 6 -0.34 15.16 16.57
N ALA A 7 0.70 15.67 15.92
CA ALA A 7 1.53 16.76 16.46
C ALA A 7 0.70 18.03 16.65
N LEU A 8 -0.16 18.39 15.68
CA LEU A 8 -1.07 19.53 15.80
C LEU A 8 -2.09 19.36 16.93
N ALA A 9 -2.62 18.15 17.12
CA ALA A 9 -3.53 17.85 18.22
C ALA A 9 -2.83 17.86 19.59
N ALA A 10 -1.58 17.41 19.64
CA ALA A 10 -0.78 17.35 20.88
C ALA A 10 -0.16 18.70 21.27
N ALA A 11 0.16 19.56 20.32
CA ALA A 11 0.84 20.83 20.55
C ALA A 11 0.15 21.73 21.59
N PRO A 12 -1.18 21.95 21.56
CA PRO A 12 -1.87 22.75 22.58
C PRO A 12 -1.74 22.14 23.99
N ILE A 13 -1.80 20.81 24.10
CA ILE A 13 -1.71 20.09 25.38
C ILE A 13 -0.32 20.28 26.00
N LEU A 14 0.72 20.06 25.17
CA LEU A 14 2.10 20.26 25.59
C LEU A 14 2.36 21.74 25.93
N PHE A 15 1.86 22.66 25.10
CA PHE A 15 2.07 24.09 25.27
C PHE A 15 1.40 24.64 26.57
N ALA A 16 0.24 24.08 26.93
CA ALA A 16 -0.43 24.45 28.19
C ALA A 16 0.44 24.12 29.42
N GLY A 17 1.25 23.06 29.38
CA GLY A 17 2.18 22.68 30.45
C GLY A 17 3.47 23.52 30.51
N VAL A 18 3.74 24.37 29.50
CA VAL A 18 4.96 25.18 29.44
C VAL A 18 4.84 26.44 30.32
N PRO A 19 5.85 26.73 31.18
CA PRO A 19 5.90 27.96 31.94
C PRO A 19 5.80 29.19 31.03
N PRO A 20 5.03 30.24 31.41
CA PRO A 20 4.80 31.42 30.57
C PRO A 20 6.08 32.04 30.00
N GLN A 21 7.14 32.07 30.79
CA GLN A 21 8.44 32.65 30.42
C GLN A 21 9.14 31.91 29.26
N ARG A 22 8.83 30.64 29.04
CA ARG A 22 9.44 29.81 27.99
C ARG A 22 8.54 29.62 26.77
N ARG A 23 7.28 30.05 26.82
CA ARG A 23 6.30 29.80 25.75
C ARG A 23 6.73 30.38 24.43
N LEU A 24 7.20 31.63 24.41
CA LEU A 24 7.61 32.28 23.16
C LEU A 24 8.80 31.57 22.52
N ARG A 25 9.79 31.18 23.33
CA ARG A 25 10.95 30.42 22.83
C ARG A 25 10.54 29.06 22.25
N ILE A 26 9.74 28.29 22.97
CA ILE A 26 9.29 26.99 22.52
C ILE A 26 8.40 27.11 21.28
N ALA A 27 7.54 28.13 21.20
CA ALA A 27 6.77 28.41 20.00
C ALA A 27 7.67 28.67 18.79
N GLY A 28 8.75 29.46 18.99
CA GLY A 28 9.75 29.72 17.94
C GLY A 28 10.50 28.45 17.51
N GLU A 29 10.92 27.61 18.44
CA GLU A 29 11.58 26.35 18.17
C GLU A 29 10.65 25.37 17.41
N LEU A 30 9.38 25.27 17.79
CA LEU A 30 8.38 24.46 17.11
C LEU A 30 8.06 25.01 15.71
N ALA A 31 7.94 26.33 15.55
CA ALA A 31 7.74 26.97 14.26
C ALA A 31 8.93 26.71 13.31
N ALA A 32 10.17 26.86 13.81
CA ALA A 32 11.37 26.56 13.03
C ALA A 32 11.43 25.09 12.63
N ALA A 33 11.11 24.16 13.53
CA ALA A 33 11.04 22.74 13.22
C ALA A 33 9.95 22.43 12.18
N ALA A 34 8.78 23.06 12.27
CA ALA A 34 7.70 22.91 11.30
C ALA A 34 8.11 23.44 9.91
N VAL A 35 8.73 24.61 9.84
CA VAL A 35 9.26 25.17 8.59
C VAL A 35 10.30 24.24 7.97
N LEU A 36 11.26 23.76 8.77
CA LEU A 36 12.28 22.82 8.30
C LEU A 36 11.64 21.53 7.77
N ALA A 37 10.67 20.96 8.49
CA ALA A 37 9.96 19.76 8.07
C ALA A 37 9.22 19.97 6.73
N VAL A 38 8.55 21.12 6.56
CA VAL A 38 7.89 21.47 5.29
C VAL A 38 8.91 21.65 4.17
N CYS A 39 10.02 22.33 4.42
CA CYS A 39 11.08 22.49 3.41
C CYS A 39 11.67 21.14 2.96
N LEU A 40 11.92 20.23 3.89
CA LEU A 40 12.41 18.88 3.60
C LEU A 40 11.38 18.02 2.86
N ALA A 41 10.10 18.18 3.17
CA ALA A 41 9.02 17.46 2.51
C ALA A 41 8.58 18.10 1.18
N ALA A 42 8.95 19.34 0.91
CA ALA A 42 8.47 20.10 -0.25
C ALA A 42 8.70 19.41 -1.60
N PRO A 43 9.87 18.77 -1.89
CA PRO A 43 10.07 18.05 -3.15
C PRO A 43 9.05 16.92 -3.32
N PHE A 44 8.83 16.12 -2.27
CA PHE A 44 7.85 15.04 -2.27
C PHE A 44 6.41 15.56 -2.44
N ILE A 45 6.04 16.60 -1.70
CA ILE A 45 4.70 17.21 -1.81
C ILE A 45 4.47 17.73 -3.23
N ARG A 46 5.47 18.41 -3.81
CA ARG A 46 5.40 18.92 -5.19
C ARG A 46 5.21 17.78 -6.20
N ASP A 47 5.93 16.69 -6.05
CA ASP A 47 5.82 15.52 -6.91
C ASP A 47 4.43 14.87 -6.80
N GLN A 48 3.90 14.72 -5.59
CA GLN A 48 2.55 14.23 -5.36
C GLN A 48 1.48 15.12 -5.99
N LEU A 49 1.60 16.44 -5.86
CA LEU A 49 0.67 17.39 -6.47
C LEU A 49 0.77 17.36 -8.01
N ALA A 50 1.97 17.24 -8.57
CA ALA A 50 2.17 17.08 -10.00
C ALA A 50 1.55 15.77 -10.51
N THR A 51 1.69 14.68 -9.77
CA THR A 51 1.07 13.38 -10.09
C THR A 51 -0.45 13.48 -10.10
N VAL A 52 -1.04 14.12 -9.09
CA VAL A 52 -2.49 14.36 -9.02
C VAL A 52 -2.97 15.20 -10.21
N ALA A 53 -2.26 16.30 -10.53
CA ALA A 53 -2.58 17.13 -11.68
C ALA A 53 -2.52 16.35 -12.99
N ALA A 54 -1.50 15.52 -13.19
CA ALA A 54 -1.34 14.68 -14.38
C ALA A 54 -2.44 13.60 -14.50
N ARG A 55 -3.08 13.22 -13.41
CA ARG A 55 -4.20 12.26 -13.38
C ARG A 55 -5.57 12.88 -13.68
N GLY A 56 -5.65 14.15 -13.82
CA GLY A 56 -6.90 14.88 -14.08
C GLY A 56 -7.33 15.81 -12.94
N GLY A 57 -6.46 16.05 -11.98
CA GLY A 57 -6.70 16.93 -10.83
C GLY A 57 -7.38 16.22 -9.64
N GLY A 58 -7.77 17.02 -8.66
CA GLY A 58 -8.39 16.57 -7.42
C GLY A 58 -7.46 16.71 -6.20
N SER A 59 -7.89 16.19 -5.06
CA SER A 59 -7.09 16.13 -3.83
C SER A 59 -6.47 14.73 -3.69
N PRO A 60 -5.19 14.60 -3.27
CA PRO A 60 -4.59 13.31 -2.96
C PRO A 60 -5.23 12.62 -1.75
N VAL A 61 -6.01 13.37 -0.96
CA VAL A 61 -6.74 12.87 0.21
C VAL A 61 -8.19 13.31 0.08
N GLY A 62 -9.09 12.34 0.14
CA GLY A 62 -10.54 12.56 0.14
C GLY A 62 -11.12 12.45 1.55
N PHE A 63 -12.25 13.13 1.78
CA PHE A 63 -13.09 12.90 2.95
C PHE A 63 -14.15 11.88 2.57
N HIS A 64 -13.99 10.68 3.10
CA HIS A 64 -14.91 9.58 2.84
C HIS A 64 -14.99 8.70 4.10
N PRO A 65 -15.93 9.00 5.01
CA PRO A 65 -16.11 8.20 6.22
C PRO A 65 -16.34 6.74 5.89
N PHE A 66 -15.66 5.85 6.59
CA PHE A 66 -15.83 4.42 6.43
C PHE A 66 -17.23 4.01 6.87
N GLU A 67 -17.96 3.34 6.00
CA GLU A 67 -19.31 2.83 6.28
C GLU A 67 -19.22 1.49 7.01
N VAL A 68 -19.62 1.49 8.28
CA VAL A 68 -19.61 0.28 9.13
C VAL A 68 -20.88 -0.52 8.96
N LEU A 69 -22.01 0.17 8.94
CA LEU A 69 -23.34 -0.46 8.96
C LEU A 69 -23.90 -0.74 7.56
N GLY A 70 -23.37 -0.05 6.53
CA GLY A 70 -23.78 -0.26 5.14
C GLY A 70 -25.30 -0.27 4.95
N ASP A 71 -25.81 -1.27 4.24
CA ASP A 71 -27.23 -1.41 3.93
C ASP A 71 -28.08 -1.99 5.10
N MET A 72 -27.45 -2.31 6.24
CA MET A 72 -28.19 -2.76 7.44
C MET A 72 -29.03 -1.64 8.05
N VAL A 73 -28.76 -0.37 7.71
CA VAL A 73 -29.44 0.79 8.27
C VAL A 73 -29.92 1.71 7.16
N PRO A 74 -31.16 2.26 7.24
CA PRO A 74 -31.66 3.25 6.28
C PRO A 74 -30.70 4.42 6.11
N ALA A 75 -30.52 4.89 4.87
CA ALA A 75 -29.55 5.93 4.51
C ALA A 75 -29.67 7.23 5.35
N ALA A 76 -30.89 7.57 5.77
CA ALA A 76 -31.16 8.75 6.59
C ALA A 76 -30.47 8.73 7.96
N PHE A 77 -30.28 7.53 8.55
CA PHE A 77 -29.67 7.35 9.87
C PHE A 77 -28.24 6.86 9.81
N ARG A 78 -27.78 6.37 8.65
CA ARG A 78 -26.48 5.73 8.45
C ARG A 78 -25.35 6.59 8.99
N ARG A 79 -25.21 7.84 8.55
CA ARG A 79 -24.13 8.73 8.98
C ARG A 79 -24.09 8.97 10.50
N ALA A 80 -25.26 9.08 11.13
CA ALA A 80 -25.33 9.31 12.57
C ALA A 80 -24.97 8.06 13.39
N LEU A 81 -25.26 6.87 12.85
CA LEU A 81 -25.01 5.60 13.53
C LEU A 81 -23.64 5.01 13.18
N ASP A 82 -23.07 5.31 12.03
CA ASP A 82 -21.72 4.85 11.65
C ASP A 82 -20.62 5.38 12.57
N ALA A 83 -20.74 6.62 13.06
CA ALA A 83 -19.77 7.18 13.99
C ALA A 83 -19.65 6.34 15.29
N PRO A 84 -20.74 6.11 16.05
CA PRO A 84 -20.64 5.24 17.22
C PRO A 84 -20.33 3.79 16.85
N ALA A 85 -20.83 3.28 15.70
CA ALA A 85 -20.56 1.92 15.27
C ALA A 85 -19.07 1.71 14.98
N TYR A 86 -18.38 2.68 14.38
CA TYR A 86 -16.94 2.60 14.16
C TYR A 86 -16.18 2.37 15.47
N TRP A 87 -16.48 3.16 16.51
CA TRP A 87 -15.76 3.11 17.78
C TRP A 87 -16.17 1.95 18.70
N LEU A 88 -17.46 1.57 18.68
CA LEU A 88 -18.02 0.62 19.64
C LEU A 88 -18.22 -0.79 19.07
N ILE A 89 -18.21 -0.94 17.75
CA ILE A 89 -18.42 -2.22 17.08
C ILE A 89 -17.18 -2.59 16.28
N LEU A 90 -16.82 -1.78 15.26
CA LEU A 90 -15.75 -2.15 14.33
C LEU A 90 -14.39 -2.28 15.03
N LEU A 91 -13.94 -1.25 15.74
CA LEU A 91 -12.64 -1.28 16.40
C LEU A 91 -12.48 -2.39 17.44
N PRO A 92 -13.50 -2.70 18.30
CA PRO A 92 -13.45 -3.88 19.17
C PRO A 92 -13.39 -5.22 18.44
N ILE A 93 -13.98 -5.33 17.25
CA ILE A 93 -13.93 -6.56 16.43
C ILE A 93 -12.59 -6.69 15.72
N GLU A 94 -12.13 -5.63 15.07
CA GLU A 94 -10.86 -5.63 14.33
C GLU A 94 -9.63 -5.73 15.25
N PHE A 95 -9.69 -5.13 16.45
CA PHE A 95 -8.58 -5.09 17.41
C PHE A 95 -9.03 -5.58 18.80
N PRO A 96 -9.57 -6.81 18.91
CA PRO A 96 -10.24 -7.25 20.15
C PRO A 96 -9.30 -7.29 21.36
N ALA A 97 -8.04 -7.67 21.16
CA ALA A 97 -7.08 -7.77 22.27
C ALA A 97 -6.50 -6.41 22.69
N THR A 98 -6.39 -5.46 21.75
CA THR A 98 -5.62 -4.22 21.97
C THR A 98 -6.50 -3.00 22.19
N PHE A 99 -7.61 -2.88 21.49
CA PHE A 99 -8.43 -1.65 21.54
C PHE A 99 -9.04 -1.44 22.92
N ILE A 100 -9.81 -2.40 23.44
CA ILE A 100 -10.50 -2.28 24.74
C ILE A 100 -9.47 -2.24 25.89
N ALA A 101 -8.55 -3.22 25.91
CA ALA A 101 -7.54 -3.29 26.96
C ALA A 101 -6.61 -2.07 26.96
N GLY A 102 -6.20 -1.60 25.76
CA GLY A 102 -5.39 -0.41 25.60
C GLY A 102 -6.10 0.86 26.06
N ALA A 103 -7.35 1.06 25.67
CA ALA A 103 -8.15 2.22 26.08
C ALA A 103 -8.37 2.25 27.60
N ILE A 104 -8.71 1.12 28.23
CA ILE A 104 -8.85 0.99 29.68
C ILE A 104 -7.51 1.27 30.35
N GLY A 105 -6.40 0.72 29.83
CA GLY A 105 -5.05 0.91 30.35
C GLY A 105 -4.62 2.38 30.32
N LEU A 106 -4.73 3.04 29.18
CA LEU A 106 -4.42 4.46 29.02
C LEU A 106 -5.27 5.34 29.93
N ALA A 107 -6.59 5.08 30.00
CA ALA A 107 -7.49 5.81 30.87
C ALA A 107 -7.15 5.62 32.38
N ALA A 108 -6.78 4.40 32.77
CA ALA A 108 -6.34 4.11 34.14
C ALA A 108 -5.02 4.81 34.48
N MET A 109 -4.06 4.78 33.54
CA MET A 109 -2.78 5.50 33.73
C MET A 109 -2.98 7.00 33.84
N LEU A 110 -3.84 7.60 33.02
CA LEU A 110 -4.12 9.04 33.07
C LEU A 110 -4.72 9.47 34.42
N ARG A 111 -5.62 8.63 34.98
CA ARG A 111 -6.22 8.88 36.31
C ARG A 111 -5.20 8.69 37.43
N GLY A 112 -4.25 7.78 37.27
CA GLY A 112 -3.21 7.49 38.27
C GLY A 112 -1.95 8.32 38.12
N ALA A 113 -1.86 9.21 37.14
CA ALA A 113 -0.69 10.03 36.89
C ALA A 113 -0.42 11.00 38.07
N ALA A 114 0.76 10.83 38.68
CA ALA A 114 1.14 11.59 39.87
C ALA A 114 1.63 13.01 39.54
N THR A 115 2.28 13.18 38.39
CA THR A 115 2.91 14.44 37.97
C THR A 115 2.20 15.08 36.79
N GLY A 116 2.35 16.39 36.63
CA GLY A 116 1.85 17.11 35.45
C GLY A 116 2.51 16.64 34.14
N ALA A 117 3.79 16.26 34.21
CA ALA A 117 4.53 15.76 33.08
C ALA A 117 3.98 14.41 32.59
N GLU A 118 3.71 13.48 33.51
CA GLU A 118 3.08 12.19 33.17
C GLU A 118 1.71 12.38 32.53
N ARG A 119 0.87 13.27 33.09
CA ARG A 119 -0.43 13.60 32.50
C ARG A 119 -0.31 14.18 31.12
N ALA A 120 0.64 15.06 30.86
CA ALA A 120 0.87 15.65 29.56
C ALA A 120 1.28 14.59 28.52
N VAL A 121 2.21 13.70 28.87
CA VAL A 121 2.61 12.59 27.98
C VAL A 121 1.43 11.68 27.65
N LEU A 122 0.67 11.26 28.66
CA LEU A 122 -0.49 10.39 28.43
C LEU A 122 -1.58 11.07 27.59
N ALA A 123 -1.83 12.36 27.82
CA ALA A 123 -2.76 13.14 27.02
C ALA A 123 -2.32 13.23 25.54
N VAL A 124 -1.01 13.38 25.29
CA VAL A 124 -0.45 13.34 23.93
C VAL A 124 -0.65 11.96 23.28
N LEU A 125 -0.39 10.88 24.00
CA LEU A 125 -0.61 9.52 23.49
C LEU A 125 -2.09 9.26 23.19
N ILE A 126 -3.00 9.73 24.03
CA ILE A 126 -4.44 9.66 23.77
C ILE A 126 -4.82 10.51 22.56
N ALA A 127 -4.29 11.74 22.45
CA ALA A 127 -4.53 12.59 21.28
C ALA A 127 -4.03 11.95 19.98
N LEU A 128 -2.85 11.32 20.01
CA LEU A 128 -2.31 10.55 18.87
C LEU A 128 -3.24 9.38 18.49
N THR A 129 -3.73 8.65 19.50
CA THR A 129 -4.65 7.53 19.30
C THR A 129 -5.95 8.00 18.65
N VAL A 130 -6.58 9.03 19.22
CA VAL A 130 -7.84 9.58 18.69
C VAL A 130 -7.64 10.15 17.28
N ALA A 131 -6.58 10.92 17.04
CA ALA A 131 -6.27 11.48 15.73
C ALA A 131 -6.02 10.40 14.67
N GLY A 132 -5.25 9.37 15.00
CA GLY A 132 -4.97 8.27 14.09
C GLY A 132 -6.23 7.46 13.72
N LEU A 133 -7.08 7.17 14.69
CA LEU A 133 -8.35 6.48 14.45
C LEU A 133 -9.34 7.35 13.68
N ALA A 134 -9.39 8.66 13.95
CA ALA A 134 -10.21 9.60 13.19
C ALA A 134 -9.74 9.72 11.73
N ILE A 135 -8.44 9.74 11.46
CA ILE A 135 -7.88 9.72 10.11
C ILE A 135 -8.27 8.43 9.41
N SER A 136 -8.11 7.28 10.06
CA SER A 136 -8.46 5.99 9.50
C SER A 136 -9.94 5.88 9.15
N TRP A 137 -10.81 6.51 9.93
CA TRP A 137 -12.25 6.51 9.69
C TRP A 137 -12.67 7.51 8.59
N LEU A 138 -12.15 8.75 8.65
CA LEU A 138 -12.68 9.87 7.87
C LEU A 138 -11.98 10.11 6.54
N LEU A 139 -10.71 9.71 6.41
CA LEU A 139 -9.89 10.08 5.28
C LEU A 139 -9.50 8.87 4.44
N VAL A 140 -9.53 9.05 3.13
CA VAL A 140 -9.13 8.05 2.14
C VAL A 140 -8.04 8.62 1.24
N GLY A 141 -7.06 7.80 0.90
CA GLY A 141 -6.11 8.10 -0.15
C GLY A 141 -6.79 7.92 -1.52
N THR A 142 -6.76 8.96 -2.36
CA THR A 142 -7.40 8.94 -3.69
C THR A 142 -6.45 8.55 -4.82
N LEU A 143 -5.19 8.29 -4.50
CA LEU A 143 -4.14 8.01 -5.48
C LEU A 143 -4.05 6.54 -5.91
N GLY A 144 -4.72 5.63 -5.21
CA GLY A 144 -4.77 4.20 -5.50
C GLY A 144 -6.14 3.62 -5.14
N ASP A 145 -6.33 2.34 -5.41
CA ASP A 145 -7.57 1.64 -5.06
C ASP A 145 -7.61 1.25 -3.56
N ASN A 146 -6.45 1.23 -2.89
CA ASN A 146 -6.33 0.89 -1.49
C ASN A 146 -6.26 2.13 -0.61
N ASN A 147 -6.94 2.12 0.54
CA ASN A 147 -6.83 3.17 1.53
C ASN A 147 -5.56 3.02 2.40
N ASP A 148 -4.39 3.14 1.79
CA ASP A 148 -3.10 3.11 2.48
C ASP A 148 -3.01 4.15 3.61
N LEU A 149 -3.67 5.28 3.46
CA LEU A 149 -3.67 6.34 4.47
C LEU A 149 -4.33 5.86 5.76
N GLY A 150 -5.52 5.24 5.67
CA GLY A 150 -6.23 4.68 6.81
C GLY A 150 -5.44 3.55 7.48
N LEU A 151 -4.95 2.59 6.68
CA LEU A 151 -4.16 1.46 7.18
C LEU A 151 -2.90 1.93 7.92
N ARG A 152 -2.16 2.87 7.36
CA ARG A 152 -0.92 3.41 7.99
C ARG A 152 -1.21 4.29 9.21
N ALA A 153 -2.37 4.92 9.28
CA ALA A 153 -2.77 5.71 10.44
C ALA A 153 -3.02 4.85 11.69
N VAL A 154 -3.47 3.61 11.50
CA VAL A 154 -3.76 2.67 12.61
C VAL A 154 -2.51 2.10 13.26
N LEU A 155 -1.40 1.92 12.53
CA LEU A 155 -0.19 1.30 13.08
C LEU A 155 0.37 1.98 14.33
N PRO A 156 0.65 3.31 14.35
CA PRO A 156 1.12 3.98 15.56
C PRO A 156 0.09 3.95 16.69
N VAL A 157 -1.20 3.95 16.36
CA VAL A 157 -2.28 3.81 17.33
C VAL A 157 -2.25 2.45 18.00
N ALA A 158 -2.13 1.39 17.24
CA ALA A 158 -2.02 0.03 17.77
C ALA A 158 -0.83 -0.10 18.74
N MET A 159 0.31 0.49 18.40
CA MET A 159 1.48 0.51 19.30
C MET A 159 1.17 1.23 20.62
N VAL A 160 0.52 2.39 20.59
CA VAL A 160 0.14 3.12 21.80
C VAL A 160 -0.85 2.33 22.63
N LEU A 161 -1.83 1.69 22.02
CA LEU A 161 -2.82 0.86 22.71
C LEU A 161 -2.18 -0.38 23.35
N ILE A 162 -1.25 -1.05 22.67
CA ILE A 162 -0.50 -2.19 23.22
C ILE A 162 0.31 -1.75 24.44
N VAL A 163 1.03 -0.63 24.35
CA VAL A 163 1.78 -0.08 25.49
C VAL A 163 0.85 0.32 26.62
N GLY A 164 -0.29 0.91 26.32
CA GLY A 164 -1.33 1.24 27.31
C GLY A 164 -1.85 0.01 28.05
N ALA A 165 -2.17 -1.06 27.31
CA ALA A 165 -2.61 -2.33 27.88
C ALA A 165 -1.51 -2.95 28.78
N ALA A 166 -0.27 -3.06 28.28
CA ALA A 166 0.84 -3.64 29.02
C ALA A 166 1.17 -2.86 30.30
N ALA A 167 1.32 -1.54 30.21
CA ALA A 167 1.60 -0.69 31.36
C ALA A 167 0.43 -0.68 32.36
N GLY A 168 -0.80 -0.71 31.88
CA GLY A 168 -1.98 -0.82 32.71
C GLY A 168 -2.05 -2.14 33.49
N MET A 169 -1.69 -3.26 32.84
CA MET A 169 -1.61 -4.58 33.53
C MET A 169 -0.54 -4.60 34.63
N MET A 170 0.57 -3.93 34.41
CA MET A 170 1.70 -3.95 35.37
C MET A 170 1.48 -3.03 36.58
N ARG A 171 0.79 -1.90 36.43
CA ARG A 171 0.84 -0.80 37.42
C ARG A 171 -0.50 -0.41 38.03
N MET A 172 -1.66 -0.88 37.44
CA MET A 172 -2.94 -0.36 37.85
C MET A 172 -3.76 -1.30 38.73
N PRO A 173 -4.62 -0.78 39.64
CA PRO A 173 -5.52 -1.59 40.46
C PRO A 173 -6.46 -2.49 39.60
N ARG A 174 -6.81 -2.02 38.40
CA ARG A 174 -7.68 -2.75 37.44
C ARG A 174 -6.94 -3.72 36.53
N ARG A 175 -5.73 -4.14 36.89
CA ARG A 175 -4.89 -5.07 36.09
C ARG A 175 -5.61 -6.35 35.66
N ARG A 176 -6.46 -6.90 36.51
CA ARG A 176 -7.23 -8.12 36.19
C ARG A 176 -8.25 -7.87 35.07
N LEU A 177 -8.92 -6.72 35.08
CA LEU A 177 -9.85 -6.34 34.01
C LEU A 177 -9.11 -6.15 32.68
N ILE A 178 -7.99 -5.42 32.69
CA ILE A 178 -7.19 -5.19 31.50
C ILE A 178 -6.63 -6.51 30.96
N ALA A 179 -6.09 -7.36 31.81
CA ALA A 179 -5.60 -8.68 31.43
C ALA A 179 -6.74 -9.58 30.91
N GLY A 180 -7.90 -9.56 31.56
CA GLY A 180 -9.08 -10.33 31.14
C GLY A 180 -9.59 -9.90 29.76
N THR A 181 -9.68 -8.60 29.50
CA THR A 181 -10.11 -8.09 28.18
C THR A 181 -9.06 -8.38 27.09
N ALA A 182 -7.77 -8.25 27.39
CA ALA A 182 -6.70 -8.61 26.47
C ALA A 182 -6.70 -10.11 26.14
N LEU A 183 -6.87 -10.96 27.16
CA LEU A 183 -6.95 -12.42 26.98
C LEU A 183 -8.20 -12.83 26.17
N ALA A 184 -9.35 -12.27 26.49
CA ALA A 184 -10.59 -12.52 25.75
C ALA A 184 -10.43 -12.13 24.28
N GLY A 185 -9.89 -10.94 24.02
CA GLY A 185 -9.62 -10.49 22.66
C GLY A 185 -8.59 -11.38 21.92
N LEU A 186 -7.54 -11.84 22.62
CA LEU A 186 -6.58 -12.78 22.05
C LEU A 186 -7.24 -14.10 21.65
N VAL A 187 -8.11 -14.64 22.53
CA VAL A 187 -8.87 -15.87 22.22
C VAL A 187 -9.78 -15.68 21.01
N LEU A 188 -10.44 -14.51 20.90
CA LEU A 188 -11.30 -14.20 19.75
C LEU A 188 -10.50 -14.06 18.45
N SER A 189 -9.25 -13.63 18.49
CA SER A 189 -8.38 -13.51 17.31
C SER A 189 -7.64 -14.81 16.94
N LEU A 190 -7.70 -15.88 17.75
CA LEU A 190 -7.03 -17.15 17.47
C LEU A 190 -7.45 -17.81 16.15
N PRO A 191 -8.74 -17.83 15.73
CA PRO A 191 -9.13 -18.45 14.46
C PRO A 191 -8.42 -17.79 13.27
N ASP A 192 -8.45 -16.45 13.19
CA ASP A 192 -7.85 -15.70 12.08
C ASP A 192 -6.32 -15.77 12.13
N GLY A 193 -5.72 -15.57 13.31
CA GLY A 193 -4.29 -15.72 13.51
C GLY A 193 -3.79 -17.12 13.21
N GLY A 194 -4.55 -18.14 13.59
CA GLY A 194 -4.27 -19.54 13.30
C GLY A 194 -4.36 -19.85 11.80
N GLN A 195 -5.34 -19.29 11.12
CA GLN A 195 -5.48 -19.44 9.67
C GLN A 195 -4.32 -18.75 8.93
N MET A 196 -3.95 -17.52 9.31
CA MET A 196 -2.81 -16.81 8.75
C MET A 196 -1.50 -17.58 8.97
N LEU A 197 -1.27 -18.07 10.20
CA LEU A 197 -0.11 -18.86 10.53
C LEU A 197 -0.07 -20.15 9.69
N ARG A 198 -1.18 -20.86 9.61
CA ARG A 198 -1.30 -22.09 8.81
C ARG A 198 -1.01 -21.81 7.33
N SER A 199 -1.58 -20.75 6.78
CA SER A 199 -1.36 -20.36 5.38
C SER A 199 0.10 -20.01 5.11
N ASN A 200 0.75 -19.31 6.04
CA ASN A 200 2.16 -18.93 5.89
C ASN A 200 3.12 -20.09 6.09
N VAL A 201 2.84 -21.00 7.04
CA VAL A 201 3.70 -22.15 7.35
C VAL A 201 3.47 -23.31 6.38
N ALA A 202 2.21 -23.59 6.01
CA ALA A 202 1.92 -24.66 5.06
C ALA A 202 2.32 -24.30 3.62
N GLY A 203 2.67 -23.03 3.38
CA GLY A 203 2.94 -22.55 2.04
C GLY A 203 1.75 -22.89 1.16
N THR A 204 0.66 -22.14 1.23
CA THR A 204 -0.39 -22.24 0.22
C THR A 204 0.18 -21.71 -1.08
N VAL A 205 1.05 -22.51 -1.67
CA VAL A 205 1.49 -22.24 -3.01
C VAL A 205 0.33 -22.64 -3.91
N ALA A 206 -0.05 -21.74 -4.80
CA ALA A 206 -1.11 -22.00 -5.75
C ALA A 206 -0.80 -23.29 -6.53
N PRO A 207 -1.83 -24.00 -7.05
CA PRO A 207 -1.66 -25.29 -7.71
C PRO A 207 -0.66 -25.31 -8.87
N ASP A 208 -0.29 -24.15 -9.41
CA ASP A 208 0.71 -24.03 -10.50
C ASP A 208 2.05 -23.46 -10.02
N ASP A 209 2.69 -24.20 -9.12
CA ASP A 209 4.07 -23.92 -8.66
C ASP A 209 5.10 -23.94 -9.77
N ARG A 210 4.82 -24.61 -10.89
CA ARG A 210 5.77 -24.75 -11.98
C ARG A 210 6.07 -23.41 -12.63
N SER A 211 5.05 -22.61 -12.90
CA SER A 211 5.25 -21.28 -13.48
C SER A 211 6.04 -20.36 -12.57
N PHE A 212 5.79 -20.41 -11.25
CA PHE A 212 6.56 -19.65 -10.29
C PHE A 212 8.01 -20.14 -10.18
N ALA A 213 8.22 -21.46 -10.11
CA ALA A 213 9.55 -22.03 -10.06
C ALA A 213 10.38 -21.72 -11.31
N GLN A 214 9.74 -21.70 -12.48
CA GLN A 214 10.37 -21.35 -13.76
C GLN A 214 10.65 -19.86 -13.92
N ALA A 215 10.01 -18.99 -13.15
CA ALA A 215 10.20 -17.54 -13.24
C ALA A 215 11.67 -17.12 -13.01
N ALA A 216 12.38 -17.77 -12.10
CA ALA A 216 13.78 -17.46 -11.86
C ALA A 216 14.66 -17.74 -13.10
N ASP A 217 14.45 -18.88 -13.76
CA ASP A 217 15.18 -19.26 -14.98
C ASP A 217 14.82 -18.35 -16.17
N LEU A 218 13.53 -18.04 -16.33
CA LEU A 218 13.06 -17.08 -17.34
C LEU A 218 13.77 -15.73 -17.20
N TRP A 219 13.76 -15.18 -15.99
CA TRP A 219 14.33 -13.86 -15.76
C TRP A 219 15.87 -13.87 -15.83
N ALA A 220 16.50 -14.98 -15.49
CA ALA A 220 17.94 -15.17 -15.75
C ALA A 220 18.23 -15.23 -17.27
N ALA A 221 17.34 -15.85 -18.06
CA ALA A 221 17.45 -15.85 -19.51
C ALA A 221 17.28 -14.44 -20.09
N VAL A 222 16.26 -13.70 -19.65
CA VAL A 222 16.03 -12.30 -20.07
C VAL A 222 17.24 -11.42 -19.80
N ARG A 223 17.92 -11.57 -18.66
CA ARG A 223 19.14 -10.79 -18.32
C ARG A 223 20.27 -10.96 -19.33
N ARG A 224 20.35 -12.09 -20.02
CA ARG A 224 21.40 -12.30 -21.05
C ARG A 224 21.24 -11.39 -22.27
N TYR A 225 20.01 -10.96 -22.54
CA TYR A 225 19.65 -10.16 -23.72
C TYR A 225 19.32 -8.71 -23.37
N ALA A 226 19.03 -8.42 -22.11
CA ALA A 226 18.67 -7.11 -21.65
C ALA A 226 19.85 -6.41 -20.96
N SER A 227 20.27 -5.25 -21.45
CA SER A 227 21.23 -4.38 -20.76
C SER A 227 20.67 -3.91 -19.41
N PRO A 228 21.49 -3.42 -18.46
CA PRO A 228 20.98 -2.89 -17.18
C PRO A 228 19.94 -1.78 -17.32
N SER A 229 20.02 -0.98 -18.38
CA SER A 229 19.07 0.09 -18.68
C SER A 229 17.89 -0.34 -19.55
N ALA A 230 17.91 -1.58 -20.05
CA ALA A 230 16.87 -2.10 -20.94
C ALA A 230 15.52 -2.18 -20.25
N ARG A 231 14.47 -1.93 -21.01
CA ARG A 231 13.08 -2.13 -20.60
C ARG A 231 12.55 -3.43 -21.16
N VAL A 232 11.94 -4.22 -20.30
CA VAL A 232 11.41 -5.53 -20.63
C VAL A 232 9.89 -5.49 -20.66
N ALA A 233 9.28 -6.13 -21.67
CA ALA A 233 7.86 -6.39 -21.74
C ALA A 233 7.57 -7.85 -21.44
N ASN A 234 6.54 -8.11 -20.66
CA ASN A 234 5.94 -9.41 -20.41
C ASN A 234 4.44 -9.23 -20.23
N ASN A 235 3.71 -10.34 -20.23
CA ASN A 235 2.29 -10.31 -19.92
C ASN A 235 2.06 -9.61 -18.58
N PRO A 236 1.28 -8.52 -18.54
CA PRO A 236 0.96 -7.83 -17.28
C PRO A 236 0.16 -8.70 -16.31
N LEU A 237 -0.46 -9.78 -16.78
CA LEU A 237 -1.19 -10.75 -15.96
C LEU A 237 -0.32 -11.95 -15.52
N TYR A 238 0.96 -12.00 -15.91
CA TYR A 238 1.86 -13.10 -15.56
C TYR A 238 1.99 -13.25 -14.05
N LEU A 239 1.71 -14.45 -13.54
CA LEU A 239 1.74 -14.81 -12.11
C LEU A 239 0.82 -13.96 -11.19
N GLN A 240 -0.14 -13.21 -11.73
CA GLN A 240 -1.01 -12.36 -10.90
C GLN A 240 -1.84 -13.18 -9.91
N ASP A 241 -2.27 -14.39 -10.29
CA ASP A 241 -3.10 -15.26 -9.45
C ASP A 241 -2.33 -15.88 -8.26
N LEU A 242 -1.00 -15.77 -8.27
CA LEU A 242 -0.12 -16.26 -7.20
C LEU A 242 0.15 -15.22 -6.12
N THR A 243 -0.33 -14.00 -6.30
CA THR A 243 -0.12 -12.90 -5.34
C THR A 243 -1.46 -12.44 -4.78
N PRO A 244 -1.56 -12.19 -3.45
CA PRO A 244 -2.79 -11.63 -2.85
C PRO A 244 -3.18 -10.29 -3.47
N TRP A 245 -2.19 -9.51 -3.87
CA TRP A 245 -2.35 -8.30 -4.67
C TRP A 245 -1.91 -8.62 -6.10
N PRO A 246 -2.72 -8.37 -7.13
CA PRO A 246 -2.43 -8.79 -8.52
C PRO A 246 -1.34 -7.91 -9.15
N ALA A 247 -0.18 -7.84 -8.53
CA ALA A 247 0.98 -7.07 -8.96
C ALA A 247 2.23 -7.94 -8.92
N ASN A 248 2.55 -8.56 -10.05
CA ASN A 248 3.78 -9.33 -10.17
C ASN A 248 4.98 -8.41 -10.47
N MET A 249 5.97 -8.45 -9.59
CA MET A 249 7.24 -7.73 -9.73
C MET A 249 8.43 -8.67 -9.93
N SER A 250 8.21 -9.93 -10.33
CA SER A 250 9.28 -10.90 -10.51
C SER A 250 10.34 -10.43 -11.52
N TRP A 251 9.94 -9.70 -12.56
CA TRP A 251 10.83 -9.06 -13.51
C TRP A 251 11.80 -8.07 -12.86
N ALA A 252 11.37 -7.29 -11.86
CA ALA A 252 12.25 -6.38 -11.14
C ALA A 252 13.17 -7.13 -10.17
N LEU A 253 12.61 -8.07 -9.41
CA LEU A 253 13.34 -8.81 -8.37
C LEU A 253 14.35 -9.80 -8.94
N LEU A 254 14.01 -10.50 -10.03
CA LEU A 254 14.79 -11.60 -10.58
C LEU A 254 15.59 -11.20 -11.82
N ALA A 255 15.10 -10.28 -12.64
CA ALA A 255 15.84 -9.77 -13.80
C ALA A 255 16.66 -8.53 -13.50
N ASP A 256 16.37 -7.79 -12.43
CA ASP A 256 16.99 -6.48 -12.15
C ASP A 256 16.91 -5.55 -13.37
N ARG A 257 15.73 -5.44 -13.96
CA ARG A 257 15.46 -4.64 -15.16
C ARG A 257 14.20 -3.81 -14.98
N SER A 258 14.07 -2.75 -15.76
CA SER A 258 12.85 -1.97 -15.82
C SER A 258 11.79 -2.65 -16.68
N SER A 259 10.52 -2.51 -16.32
CA SER A 259 9.41 -2.94 -17.18
C SER A 259 8.95 -1.81 -18.09
N CYS A 260 8.49 -2.18 -19.29
CA CYS A 260 7.78 -1.26 -20.18
C CYS A 260 6.40 -0.89 -19.63
N PHE A 261 5.74 -1.88 -19.02
CA PHE A 261 4.45 -1.74 -18.37
C PHE A 261 4.35 -2.76 -17.23
N ALA A 262 4.32 -2.26 -16.01
CA ALA A 262 4.35 -3.07 -14.80
C ALA A 262 2.98 -3.62 -14.37
N GLY A 263 1.97 -3.53 -15.22
CA GLY A 263 0.61 -3.97 -14.95
C GLY A 263 -0.31 -2.87 -14.44
N ARG A 264 -1.61 -3.17 -14.45
CA ARG A 264 -2.70 -2.24 -14.12
C ARG A 264 -2.56 -1.68 -12.71
N GLU A 265 -2.34 -2.52 -11.72
CA GLU A 265 -2.32 -2.13 -10.30
C GLU A 265 -1.14 -1.22 -9.97
N LEU A 266 0.05 -1.53 -10.48
CA LEU A 266 1.20 -0.65 -10.31
C LEU A 266 1.04 0.66 -11.08
N ALA A 267 0.46 0.63 -12.27
CA ALA A 267 0.15 1.85 -13.02
C ALA A 267 -0.89 2.71 -12.30
N LEU A 268 -1.89 2.10 -11.65
CA LEU A 268 -2.86 2.80 -10.85
C LEU A 268 -2.22 3.50 -9.65
N ALA A 269 -1.33 2.81 -8.95
CA ALA A 269 -0.67 3.35 -7.78
C ALA A 269 0.38 4.43 -8.11
N PHE A 270 1.17 4.26 -9.19
CA PHE A 270 2.39 5.03 -9.41
C PHE A 270 2.43 5.85 -10.70
N ALA A 271 1.62 5.54 -11.74
CA ALA A 271 1.73 6.28 -12.99
C ALA A 271 1.06 7.66 -12.92
N ALA A 272 1.82 8.70 -13.28
CA ALA A 272 1.36 10.07 -13.42
C ALA A 272 0.65 10.28 -14.77
N LEU A 273 -0.43 9.52 -15.03
CA LEU A 273 -1.20 9.55 -16.27
C LEU A 273 -2.71 9.58 -15.99
N PRO A 274 -3.53 10.21 -16.85
CA PRO A 274 -4.98 10.14 -16.78
C PRO A 274 -5.48 8.69 -16.81
N ARG A 275 -6.59 8.41 -16.13
CA ARG A 275 -7.19 7.07 -16.03
C ARG A 275 -7.40 6.43 -17.40
N GLN A 276 -8.05 7.14 -18.30
CA GLN A 276 -8.33 6.63 -19.65
C GLN A 276 -7.07 6.19 -20.39
N ARG A 277 -5.97 6.96 -20.28
CA ARG A 277 -4.70 6.63 -20.92
C ARG A 277 -4.05 5.40 -20.29
N ARG A 278 -4.12 5.26 -18.96
CA ARG A 278 -3.62 4.06 -18.26
C ARG A 278 -4.37 2.81 -18.66
N GLU A 279 -5.70 2.89 -18.73
CA GLU A 279 -6.56 1.79 -19.16
C GLU A 279 -6.31 1.40 -20.63
N ALA A 280 -6.13 2.38 -21.52
CA ALA A 280 -5.79 2.12 -22.93
C ALA A 280 -4.44 1.40 -23.06
N ILE A 281 -3.41 1.81 -22.31
CA ILE A 281 -2.11 1.13 -22.30
C ILE A 281 -2.26 -0.29 -21.75
N ASN A 282 -2.96 -0.49 -20.66
CA ASN A 282 -3.21 -1.81 -20.12
C ASN A 282 -3.92 -2.72 -21.13
N ALA A 283 -4.97 -2.23 -21.74
CA ALA A 283 -5.71 -3.00 -22.76
C ALA A 283 -4.82 -3.37 -23.96
N GLN A 284 -3.91 -2.51 -24.39
CA GLN A 284 -2.95 -2.78 -25.45
C GLN A 284 -2.00 -3.92 -25.08
N PHE A 285 -1.34 -3.83 -23.92
CA PHE A 285 -0.42 -4.88 -23.46
C PHE A 285 -1.14 -6.21 -23.26
N VAL A 286 -2.33 -6.21 -22.65
CA VAL A 286 -3.13 -7.42 -22.47
C VAL A 286 -3.47 -8.06 -23.84
N ARG A 287 -3.92 -7.27 -24.83
CA ARG A 287 -4.20 -7.80 -26.19
C ARG A 287 -2.98 -8.43 -26.83
N VAL A 288 -1.82 -7.76 -26.75
CA VAL A 288 -0.59 -8.28 -27.36
C VAL A 288 -0.22 -9.64 -26.78
N PHE A 289 -0.22 -9.76 -25.46
CA PHE A 289 0.14 -11.02 -24.79
C PHE A 289 -0.99 -12.06 -24.81
N ALA A 290 -2.23 -11.66 -25.08
CA ALA A 290 -3.32 -12.60 -25.36
C ALA A 290 -3.29 -13.17 -26.79
N GLY A 291 -2.30 -12.80 -27.63
CA GLY A 291 -2.23 -13.23 -29.03
C GLY A 291 -3.18 -12.47 -29.97
N GLN A 292 -3.78 -11.38 -29.49
CA GLN A 292 -4.74 -10.56 -30.25
C GLN A 292 -4.11 -9.23 -30.69
N GLY A 293 -2.79 -9.07 -30.51
CA GLY A 293 -2.05 -7.88 -30.85
C GLY A 293 -1.97 -7.67 -32.36
N THR A 294 -2.21 -6.45 -32.81
CA THR A 294 -1.99 -6.04 -34.19
C THR A 294 -0.52 -5.72 -34.43
N PRO A 295 -0.03 -5.72 -35.70
CA PRO A 295 1.31 -5.26 -36.03
C PRO A 295 1.60 -3.85 -35.49
N ALA A 296 0.61 -2.95 -35.49
CA ALA A 296 0.76 -1.60 -34.94
C ALA A 296 0.93 -1.63 -33.41
N ASP A 297 0.25 -2.52 -32.69
CA ASP A 297 0.44 -2.68 -31.25
C ASP A 297 1.89 -3.11 -30.93
N VAL A 298 2.46 -4.05 -31.72
CA VAL A 298 3.84 -4.52 -31.57
C VAL A 298 4.85 -3.42 -31.90
N ASP A 299 4.62 -2.66 -32.97
CA ASP A 299 5.43 -1.51 -33.35
C ASP A 299 5.46 -0.43 -32.21
N GLU A 300 4.31 -0.19 -31.57
CA GLU A 300 4.26 0.75 -30.45
C GLU A 300 5.05 0.26 -29.22
N LEU A 301 5.10 -1.06 -28.96
CA LEU A 301 5.95 -1.58 -27.88
C LEU A 301 7.42 -1.20 -28.12
N ALA A 302 7.90 -1.33 -29.34
CA ALA A 302 9.27 -0.98 -29.69
C ALA A 302 9.54 0.53 -29.66
N LYS A 303 8.65 1.33 -30.30
CA LYS A 303 8.91 2.74 -30.60
C LYS A 303 8.43 3.69 -29.50
N LYS A 304 7.23 3.45 -28.98
CA LYS A 304 6.58 4.34 -28.03
C LYS A 304 6.91 3.99 -26.57
N PHE A 305 6.91 2.67 -26.26
CA PHE A 305 7.22 2.20 -24.91
C PHE A 305 8.69 1.82 -24.72
N SER A 306 9.49 1.84 -25.79
CA SER A 306 10.91 1.51 -25.77
C SER A 306 11.19 0.14 -25.13
N CYS A 307 10.39 -0.85 -25.46
CA CYS A 307 10.58 -2.23 -25.00
C CYS A 307 11.73 -2.84 -25.83
N GLU A 308 12.83 -3.13 -25.18
CA GLU A 308 14.02 -3.69 -25.84
C GLU A 308 13.99 -5.22 -25.88
N VAL A 309 13.38 -5.81 -24.87
CA VAL A 309 13.25 -7.27 -24.72
C VAL A 309 11.80 -7.62 -24.41
N VAL A 310 11.30 -8.68 -25.04
CA VAL A 310 9.96 -9.21 -24.78
C VAL A 310 10.06 -10.68 -24.38
N ALA A 311 9.41 -11.06 -23.30
CA ALA A 311 9.33 -12.43 -22.82
C ALA A 311 7.89 -12.96 -22.98
N ILE A 312 7.73 -14.09 -23.66
CA ILE A 312 6.46 -14.81 -23.84
C ILE A 312 6.61 -16.17 -23.19
N VAL A 313 5.57 -16.61 -22.48
CA VAL A 313 5.51 -17.90 -21.79
C VAL A 313 4.34 -18.74 -22.32
N PRO A 314 4.32 -20.08 -22.08
CA PRO A 314 3.25 -20.97 -22.59
C PRO A 314 1.84 -20.59 -22.15
N GLN A 315 1.71 -19.88 -21.01
CA GLN A 315 0.42 -19.42 -20.48
C GLN A 315 -0.14 -18.20 -21.25
N ASP A 316 0.70 -17.53 -22.05
CA ASP A 316 0.26 -16.39 -22.86
C ASP A 316 -0.47 -16.88 -24.12
N GLY A 317 -1.55 -16.21 -24.50
CA GLY A 317 -2.18 -16.45 -25.80
C GLY A 317 -1.23 -16.22 -26.99
N ALA A 318 -0.29 -15.29 -26.81
CA ALA A 318 0.80 -15.04 -27.76
C ALA A 318 1.76 -16.24 -27.96
N TRP A 319 1.67 -17.28 -27.13
CA TRP A 319 2.41 -18.54 -27.39
C TRP A 319 1.88 -19.28 -28.61
N SER A 320 0.56 -19.28 -28.79
CA SER A 320 -0.11 -19.91 -29.95
C SER A 320 -0.21 -18.96 -31.14
N ASP A 321 -0.66 -17.74 -30.91
CA ASP A 321 -0.85 -16.70 -31.92
C ASP A 321 0.18 -15.59 -31.70
N ASP A 322 1.40 -15.82 -32.16
CA ASP A 322 2.58 -15.01 -31.88
C ASP A 322 2.62 -13.71 -32.71
N PRO A 323 2.30 -12.55 -32.16
CA PRO A 323 2.30 -11.30 -32.90
C PRO A 323 3.72 -10.76 -33.19
N PHE A 324 4.75 -11.32 -32.55
CA PHE A 324 6.15 -10.90 -32.72
C PHE A 324 6.84 -11.66 -33.86
N ALA A 325 6.35 -12.85 -34.24
CA ALA A 325 6.97 -13.68 -35.26
C ALA A 325 7.10 -12.98 -36.62
N ALA A 326 6.13 -12.14 -36.98
CA ALA A 326 6.14 -11.36 -38.21
C ALA A 326 6.61 -9.90 -38.04
N SER A 327 7.06 -9.52 -36.84
CA SER A 327 7.48 -8.14 -36.54
C SER A 327 8.81 -7.82 -37.23
N ARG A 328 8.92 -6.58 -37.73
CA ARG A 328 10.20 -6.03 -38.22
C ARG A 328 11.05 -5.40 -37.13
N ASP A 329 10.43 -5.05 -36.03
CA ASP A 329 11.08 -4.37 -34.91
C ASP A 329 11.64 -5.37 -33.87
N TYR A 330 11.25 -6.65 -33.96
CA TYR A 330 11.73 -7.68 -33.04
C TYR A 330 12.26 -8.91 -33.79
N ARG A 331 13.28 -9.53 -33.21
CA ARG A 331 13.81 -10.83 -33.64
C ARG A 331 13.81 -11.81 -32.50
N LEU A 332 13.50 -13.07 -32.77
CA LEU A 332 13.63 -14.15 -31.80
C LEU A 332 15.12 -14.34 -31.42
N ALA A 333 15.43 -14.16 -30.15
CA ALA A 333 16.78 -14.31 -29.61
C ALA A 333 16.98 -15.66 -28.92
N GLU A 334 15.93 -16.16 -28.24
CA GLU A 334 15.96 -17.47 -27.60
C GLU A 334 14.58 -18.12 -27.63
N PHE A 335 14.57 -19.41 -27.92
CA PHE A 335 13.40 -20.26 -27.83
C PHE A 335 13.75 -21.48 -26.97
N ARG A 336 12.98 -21.69 -25.92
CA ARG A 336 13.03 -22.91 -25.11
C ARG A 336 11.63 -23.52 -25.09
N ASP A 337 11.50 -24.65 -25.76
CA ASP A 337 10.22 -25.30 -25.93
C ASP A 337 9.51 -25.59 -24.60
N GLY A 338 8.23 -25.30 -24.55
CA GLY A 338 7.41 -25.44 -23.34
C GLY A 338 7.78 -24.51 -22.19
N HIS A 339 8.71 -23.55 -22.36
CA HIS A 339 9.20 -22.69 -21.31
C HIS A 339 9.08 -21.20 -21.65
N TRP A 340 9.76 -20.72 -22.72
CA TRP A 340 9.71 -19.31 -23.10
C TRP A 340 10.17 -19.04 -24.52
N ARG A 341 9.75 -17.88 -25.05
CA ARG A 341 10.35 -17.19 -26.19
C ARG A 341 10.82 -15.83 -25.74
N ILE A 342 12.05 -15.47 -26.10
CA ILE A 342 12.63 -14.15 -25.83
C ILE A 342 12.89 -13.47 -27.15
N TYR A 343 12.24 -12.33 -27.34
CA TYR A 343 12.44 -11.45 -28.46
C TYR A 343 13.30 -10.26 -28.04
N VAL A 344 14.18 -9.81 -28.90
CA VAL A 344 14.95 -8.59 -28.73
C VAL A 344 14.65 -7.62 -29.85
N ARG A 345 14.68 -6.33 -29.52
CA ARG A 345 14.48 -5.28 -30.50
C ARG A 345 15.59 -5.34 -31.55
N ALA A 346 15.21 -5.33 -32.82
CA ALA A 346 16.16 -5.27 -33.92
C ALA A 346 16.85 -3.88 -33.93
N PRO A 347 18.15 -3.79 -34.22
CA PRO A 347 18.81 -2.50 -34.41
C PRO A 347 18.16 -1.71 -35.53
N ASP A 348 18.02 -0.40 -35.35
CA ASP A 348 17.49 0.48 -36.39
C ASP A 348 18.35 0.34 -37.66
N GLY A 349 17.75 -0.14 -38.76
CA GLY A 349 18.44 -0.33 -40.04
C GLY A 349 18.87 -1.76 -40.38
N ALA A 350 18.70 -2.74 -39.50
CA ALA A 350 18.85 -4.16 -39.87
C ALA A 350 17.64 -4.59 -40.71
N ARG A 351 17.75 -4.44 -42.04
CA ARG A 351 16.83 -5.11 -42.97
C ARG A 351 17.14 -6.60 -42.99
N PRO A 352 16.12 -7.48 -43.06
CA PRO A 352 16.32 -8.90 -43.25
C PRO A 352 17.01 -9.18 -44.56
#